data_dde775e38389b29b70bdbae123bf786d
#
_entry.id   dde775e38389b29b70bdbae123bf786d
#
_cell.length_a   1.000
_cell.length_b   1.000
_cell.length_c   1.000
_cell.angle_alpha   90.00
_cell.angle_beta   90.00
_cell.angle_gamma   90.00
#
_symmetry.space_group_name_H-M   'P 1'
#
loop_
_entity.id
_entity.type
_entity.pdbx_description
1 polymer ?
#
loop_
_entity_poly.entity_id
_entity_poly.type
_entity_poly.pdbx_seq_one_letter_code
_entity_poly.pdbx_strand_id
1 'polypeptide(L)'
;MTRQIRAALVLWLAGSVGCGNAIYASRITHASDEVARAEQLGAASRAPYEYYYALEHLRKARTEAMEADYGAAIELAQTAFDYASRAVQVAQRVEAVRPPTPGP
;
A
#
# COMPACT_ATOMS: atom_id res chain seq x y z
N MET A 1 43.17 16.42 -9.27
CA MET A 1 42.76 15.55 -8.15
C MET A 1 41.47 15.99 -7.46
N THR A 2 41.24 17.28 -7.24
CA THR A 2 40.01 17.79 -6.59
C THR A 2 38.73 17.62 -7.39
N ARG A 3 38.76 17.57 -8.73
CA ARG A 3 37.58 17.35 -9.58
C ARG A 3 37.02 15.92 -9.50
N GLN A 4 37.86 14.91 -9.34
CA GLN A 4 37.42 13.51 -9.27
C GLN A 4 36.78 13.17 -7.92
N ILE A 5 37.24 13.77 -6.84
CA ILE A 5 36.68 13.60 -5.49
C ILE A 5 35.27 14.24 -5.38
N ARG A 6 35.08 15.40 -6.02
CA ARG A 6 33.76 16.07 -6.06
C ARG A 6 32.73 15.29 -6.88
N ALA A 7 33.14 14.72 -8.02
CA ALA A 7 32.26 13.89 -8.85
C ALA A 7 31.87 12.58 -8.13
N ALA A 8 32.80 11.93 -7.42
CA ALA A 8 32.53 10.73 -6.65
C ALA A 8 31.58 11.02 -5.46
N LEU A 9 31.72 12.18 -4.80
CA LEU A 9 30.84 12.58 -3.69
C LEU A 9 29.41 12.86 -4.16
N VAL A 10 29.26 13.49 -5.32
CA VAL A 10 27.94 13.78 -5.92
C VAL A 10 27.25 12.48 -6.35
N LEU A 11 27.99 11.52 -6.89
CA LEU A 11 27.42 10.20 -7.25
C LEU A 11 26.97 9.42 -6.01
N TRP A 12 27.68 9.55 -4.90
CA TRP A 12 27.33 8.87 -3.63
C TRP A 12 26.05 9.43 -3.00
N LEU A 13 25.85 10.73 -3.07
CA LEU A 13 24.64 11.40 -2.57
C LEU A 13 23.39 11.06 -3.43
N ALA A 14 23.55 10.89 -4.73
CA ALA A 14 22.45 10.50 -5.61
C ALA A 14 21.95 9.04 -5.37
N GLY A 15 22.84 8.14 -4.94
CA GLY A 15 22.49 6.75 -4.64
C GLY A 15 21.66 6.58 -3.37
N SER A 16 21.78 7.47 -2.39
CA SER A 16 21.07 7.34 -1.10
C SER A 16 19.60 7.79 -1.15
N VAL A 17 19.24 8.67 -2.09
CA VAL A 17 17.86 9.14 -2.25
C VAL A 17 17.01 8.12 -3.01
N GLY A 18 17.60 7.27 -3.85
CA GLY A 18 16.89 6.27 -4.66
C GLY A 18 16.34 5.08 -3.88
N CYS A 19 16.94 4.71 -2.74
CA CYS A 19 16.55 3.52 -1.97
C CYS A 19 15.17 3.66 -1.33
N GLY A 20 14.85 4.81 -0.71
CA GLY A 20 13.55 5.05 -0.09
C GLY A 20 12.41 5.04 -1.11
N ASN A 21 12.61 5.65 -2.28
CA ASN A 21 11.65 5.66 -3.36
C ASN A 21 11.38 4.26 -3.93
N ALA A 22 12.42 3.44 -4.10
CA ALA A 22 12.28 2.07 -4.61
C ALA A 22 11.50 1.17 -3.63
N ILE A 23 11.78 1.27 -2.32
CA ILE A 23 11.06 0.53 -1.29
C ILE A 23 9.59 0.98 -1.26
N TYR A 24 9.34 2.29 -1.28
CA TYR A 24 8.00 2.85 -1.35
C TYR A 24 7.22 2.34 -2.56
N ALA A 25 7.83 2.36 -3.76
CA ALA A 25 7.18 1.89 -4.99
C ALA A 25 6.72 0.44 -4.88
N SER A 26 7.51 -0.43 -4.29
CA SER A 26 7.14 -1.82 -4.02
C SER A 26 5.98 -1.91 -3.01
N ARG A 27 6.06 -1.20 -1.90
CA ARG A 27 5.05 -1.24 -0.83
C ARG A 27 3.70 -0.68 -1.28
N ILE A 28 3.70 0.43 -2.01
CA ILE A 28 2.46 1.04 -2.49
C ILE A 28 1.77 0.17 -3.54
N THR A 29 2.54 -0.51 -4.38
CA THR A 29 2.01 -1.45 -5.36
C THR A 29 1.32 -2.63 -4.68
N HIS A 30 1.97 -3.27 -3.71
CA HIS A 30 1.38 -4.37 -2.95
C HIS A 30 0.10 -3.93 -2.22
N ALA A 31 0.12 -2.76 -1.58
CA ALA A 31 -1.05 -2.22 -0.89
C ALA A 31 -2.20 -1.92 -1.86
N SER A 32 -1.90 -1.29 -2.99
CA SER A 32 -2.89 -1.01 -4.04
C SER A 32 -3.54 -2.28 -4.58
N ASP A 33 -2.74 -3.30 -4.86
CA ASP A 33 -3.22 -4.58 -5.38
C ASP A 33 -4.14 -5.28 -4.37
N GLU A 34 -3.78 -5.27 -3.10
CA GLU A 34 -4.59 -5.91 -2.07
C GLU A 34 -5.89 -5.14 -1.79
N VAL A 35 -5.86 -3.79 -1.83
CA VAL A 35 -7.08 -2.97 -1.76
C VAL A 35 -8.00 -3.27 -2.95
N ALA A 36 -7.45 -3.39 -4.14
CA ALA A 36 -8.23 -3.75 -5.34
C ALA A 36 -8.84 -5.15 -5.22
N ARG A 37 -8.10 -6.10 -4.67
CA ARG A 37 -8.61 -7.45 -4.38
C ARG A 37 -9.75 -7.43 -3.38
N ALA A 38 -9.61 -6.66 -2.30
CA ALA A 38 -10.68 -6.48 -1.32
C ALA A 38 -11.94 -5.89 -1.97
N GLU A 39 -11.78 -4.88 -2.81
CA GLU A 39 -12.89 -4.28 -3.56
C GLU A 39 -13.62 -5.30 -4.43
N GLN A 40 -12.87 -6.12 -5.18
CA GLN A 40 -13.44 -7.18 -6.04
C GLN A 40 -14.25 -8.21 -5.25
N LEU A 41 -13.88 -8.45 -4.00
CA LEU A 41 -14.60 -9.35 -3.09
C LEU A 41 -15.78 -8.68 -2.37
N GLY A 42 -16.09 -7.44 -2.71
CA GLY A 42 -17.17 -6.69 -2.10
C GLY A 42 -16.89 -6.24 -0.67
N ALA A 43 -15.62 -6.05 -0.31
CA ALA A 43 -15.22 -5.65 1.03
C ALA A 43 -15.80 -4.31 1.48
N ALA A 44 -16.12 -3.41 0.55
CA ALA A 44 -16.77 -2.14 0.87
C ALA A 44 -18.10 -2.32 1.63
N SER A 45 -18.83 -3.39 1.34
CA SER A 45 -20.07 -3.73 2.03
C SER A 45 -19.93 -4.86 3.06
N ARG A 46 -19.00 -5.79 2.84
CA ARG A 46 -18.81 -6.97 3.70
C ARG A 46 -17.84 -6.76 4.85
N ALA A 47 -16.87 -5.87 4.68
CA ALA A 47 -15.83 -5.54 5.65
C ALA A 47 -15.55 -4.03 5.60
N PRO A 48 -16.55 -3.17 5.84
CA PRO A 48 -16.43 -1.74 5.59
C PRO A 48 -15.35 -1.08 6.45
N TYR A 49 -15.21 -1.46 7.70
CA TYR A 49 -14.21 -0.89 8.59
C TYR A 49 -12.79 -1.14 8.05
N GLU A 50 -12.44 -2.39 7.81
CA GLU A 50 -11.11 -2.77 7.34
C GLU A 50 -10.81 -2.20 5.96
N TYR A 51 -11.79 -2.24 5.06
CA TYR A 51 -11.64 -1.74 3.70
C TYR A 51 -11.40 -0.22 3.65
N TYR A 52 -12.24 0.55 4.31
CA TYR A 52 -12.09 2.02 4.30
C TYR A 52 -10.87 2.49 5.09
N TYR A 53 -10.51 1.79 6.15
CA TYR A 53 -9.27 2.05 6.87
C TYR A 53 -8.05 1.84 5.97
N ALA A 54 -8.01 0.74 5.23
CA ALA A 54 -6.96 0.46 4.25
C ALA A 54 -6.92 1.55 3.17
N LEU A 55 -8.07 1.92 2.63
CA LEU A 55 -8.16 2.93 1.56
C LEU A 55 -7.64 4.29 2.01
N GLU A 56 -7.99 4.74 3.21
CA GLU A 56 -7.52 6.02 3.75
C GLU A 56 -6.00 6.02 4.00
N HIS A 57 -5.45 4.92 4.51
CA HIS A 57 -4.00 4.79 4.69
C HIS A 57 -3.26 4.73 3.36
N LEU A 58 -3.84 4.10 2.34
CA LEU A 58 -3.28 4.11 0.99
C LEU A 58 -3.19 5.52 0.41
N ARG A 59 -4.26 6.32 0.57
CA ARG A 59 -4.28 7.72 0.13
C ARG A 59 -3.23 8.55 0.86
N LYS A 60 -3.16 8.40 2.17
CA LYS A 60 -2.20 9.13 3.01
C LYS A 60 -0.76 8.75 2.66
N ALA A 61 -0.48 7.48 2.38
CA ALA A 61 0.83 7.03 1.92
C ALA A 61 1.26 7.76 0.65
N ARG A 62 0.36 7.93 -0.31
CA ARG A 62 0.63 8.67 -1.55
C ARG A 62 0.88 10.14 -1.30
N THR A 63 0.16 10.76 -0.36
CA THR A 63 0.38 12.16 0.03
C THR A 63 1.76 12.35 0.66
N GLU A 64 2.15 11.50 1.60
CA GLU A 64 3.47 11.57 2.23
C GLU A 64 4.60 11.37 1.20
N ALA A 65 4.40 10.47 0.24
CA ALA A 65 5.38 10.26 -0.83
C ALA A 65 5.52 11.48 -1.75
N MET A 66 4.44 12.20 -2.03
CA MET A 66 4.49 13.45 -2.80
C MET A 66 5.28 14.54 -2.05
N GLU A 67 5.29 14.50 -0.74
CA GLU A 67 6.09 15.38 0.13
C GLU A 67 7.52 14.83 0.35
N ALA A 68 7.88 13.77 -0.35
CA ALA A 68 9.16 13.05 -0.24
C ALA A 68 9.43 12.46 1.16
N ASP A 69 8.41 12.30 1.98
CA ASP A 69 8.50 11.57 3.26
C ASP A 69 8.27 10.08 3.02
N TYR A 70 9.27 9.41 2.46
CA TYR A 70 9.18 8.00 2.11
C TYR A 70 9.15 7.08 3.35
N GLY A 71 9.71 7.50 4.47
CA GLY A 71 9.62 6.75 5.72
C GLY A 71 8.17 6.61 6.17
N ALA A 72 7.47 7.72 6.32
CA ALA A 72 6.05 7.73 6.68
C ALA A 72 5.19 7.04 5.60
N ALA A 73 5.48 7.28 4.33
CA ALA A 73 4.76 6.66 3.22
C ALA A 73 4.86 5.12 3.23
N ILE A 74 6.03 4.57 3.52
CA ILE A 74 6.25 3.11 3.61
C ILE A 74 5.42 2.52 4.76
N GLU A 75 5.45 3.13 5.93
CA GLU A 75 4.68 2.67 7.09
C GLU A 75 3.17 2.69 6.81
N LEU A 76 2.67 3.77 6.22
CA LEU A 76 1.27 3.91 5.85
C LEU A 76 0.85 2.90 4.78
N ALA A 77 1.70 2.65 3.79
CA ALA A 77 1.44 1.63 2.77
C ALA A 77 1.38 0.22 3.38
N GLN A 78 2.26 -0.09 4.34
CA GLN A 78 2.24 -1.36 5.05
C GLN A 78 0.95 -1.52 5.86
N THR A 79 0.52 -0.49 6.57
CA THR A 79 -0.75 -0.48 7.31
C THR A 79 -1.94 -0.69 6.37
N ALA A 80 -1.93 -0.02 5.22
CA ALA A 80 -2.96 -0.20 4.19
C ALA A 80 -3.03 -1.64 3.70
N PHE A 81 -1.89 -2.26 3.43
CA PHE A 81 -1.81 -3.66 3.02
C PHE A 81 -2.40 -4.59 4.10
N ASP A 82 -2.01 -4.41 5.36
CA ASP A 82 -2.45 -5.24 6.47
C ASP A 82 -3.97 -5.19 6.64
N TYR A 83 -4.56 -4.00 6.60
CA TYR A 83 -6.01 -3.83 6.70
C TYR A 83 -6.75 -4.31 5.45
N ALA A 84 -6.19 -4.12 4.26
CA ALA A 84 -6.75 -4.68 3.04
C ALA A 84 -6.78 -6.22 3.08
N SER A 85 -5.72 -6.86 3.58
CA SER A 85 -5.67 -8.31 3.77
C SER A 85 -6.73 -8.80 4.76
N ARG A 86 -6.94 -8.06 5.85
CA ARG A 86 -8.03 -8.35 6.79
C ARG A 86 -9.40 -8.19 6.13
N ALA A 87 -9.58 -7.15 5.33
CA ALA A 87 -10.81 -6.94 4.58
C ALA A 87 -11.11 -8.10 3.62
N VAL A 88 -10.09 -8.61 2.93
CA VAL A 88 -10.19 -9.80 2.09
C VAL A 88 -10.67 -11.00 2.91
N GLN A 89 -10.05 -11.27 4.04
CA GLN A 89 -10.40 -12.40 4.91
C GLN A 89 -11.83 -12.30 5.43
N VAL A 90 -12.25 -11.12 5.88
CA VAL A 90 -13.62 -10.89 6.36
C VAL A 90 -14.63 -11.07 5.23
N ALA A 91 -14.36 -10.50 4.06
CA ALA A 91 -15.24 -10.62 2.89
C ALA A 91 -15.42 -12.08 2.45
N GLN A 92 -14.33 -12.86 2.46
CA GLN A 92 -14.37 -14.29 2.14
C GLN A 92 -15.18 -15.08 3.17
N ARG A 93 -15.06 -14.79 4.46
CA ARG A 93 -15.87 -15.44 5.50
C ARG A 93 -17.36 -15.13 5.36
N VAL A 94 -17.69 -13.89 5.07
CA VAL A 94 -19.09 -13.48 4.83
C VAL A 94 -19.68 -14.22 3.63
N GLU A 95 -18.90 -14.38 2.55
CA GLU A 95 -19.34 -15.15 1.40
C GLU A 95 -19.55 -16.64 1.72
N ALA A 96 -18.65 -17.23 2.51
CA ALA A 96 -18.71 -18.64 2.90
C ALA A 96 -19.94 -18.98 3.78
N VAL A 97 -20.45 -18.03 4.56
CA VAL A 97 -21.65 -18.20 5.42
C VAL A 97 -22.94 -17.77 4.72
N ARG A 98 -22.86 -17.25 3.51
CA ARG A 98 -24.04 -16.85 2.75
C ARG A 98 -24.88 -18.09 2.40
N PRO A 99 -26.18 -18.11 2.76
CA PRO A 99 -27.04 -19.23 2.34
C PRO A 99 -27.13 -19.30 0.83
N PRO A 100 -27.19 -20.51 0.24
CA PRO A 100 -27.35 -20.66 -1.21
C PRO A 100 -28.58 -19.89 -1.68
N THR A 101 -28.41 -19.11 -2.76
CA THR A 101 -29.51 -18.40 -3.39
C THR A 101 -30.52 -19.44 -3.84
N PRO A 102 -31.82 -19.33 -3.49
CA PRO A 102 -32.83 -20.25 -4.02
C PRO A 102 -32.82 -20.16 -5.54
N GLY A 103 -32.66 -21.29 -6.20
CA GLY A 103 -32.66 -21.37 -7.65
C GLY A 103 -33.99 -20.90 -8.25
N PRO A 104 -33.98 -20.56 -9.53
CA PRO A 104 -35.19 -20.15 -10.22
C PRO A 104 -36.26 -21.25 -10.23
#